data_b3bf23c943c0027dfe379d5b807d7ca5
#
_entry.id   b3bf23c943c0027dfe379d5b807d7ca5
#
_cell.length_a   1.000
_cell.length_b   1.000
_cell.length_c   1.000
_cell.angle_alpha   90.00
_cell.angle_beta   90.00
_cell.angle_gamma   90.00
#
_symmetry.space_group_name_H-M   'P 1'
#
loop_
_entity.id
_entity.type
_entity.pdbx_description
1 polymer ?
#
loop_
_entity_poly.entity_id
_entity_poly.type
_entity_poly.pdbx_seq_one_letter_code
_entity_poly.pdbx_strand_id
1 'polypeptide(L)'
;MKKKKQIGQKSIKIVGSNYLGEYNSTRKSCRAIVIEKDNILLSYETKTDTWMIPGGGQEKGETEKDCVIRELAEETGYLVEPIRCALTINEYYGNERFLLKYYLSTIKGKAEVNLTEKEKQNGMEPRWLPIKDAISIFSEHQKYAETDEMRRGLYLREYSALTKVISK
;
A
#
# COMPACT_ATOMS: atom_id res chain seq x y z
N MET A 1 -37.84 5.67 5.04
CA MET A 1 -36.38 5.82 5.32
C MET A 1 -35.62 4.68 4.65
N LYS A 2 -34.88 4.95 3.57
CA LYS A 2 -34.02 3.93 2.92
C LYS A 2 -32.80 3.72 3.81
N LYS A 3 -32.65 2.53 4.41
CA LYS A 3 -31.42 2.11 5.11
C LYS A 3 -30.28 2.18 4.10
N LYS A 4 -29.35 3.11 4.29
CA LYS A 4 -28.04 3.08 3.59
C LYS A 4 -27.40 1.72 3.91
N LYS A 5 -27.30 0.84 2.90
CA LYS A 5 -26.49 -0.37 2.99
C LYS A 5 -25.08 0.09 3.38
N GLN A 6 -24.65 -0.19 4.61
CA GLN A 6 -23.25 -0.12 4.97
C GLN A 6 -22.54 -1.13 4.05
N ILE A 7 -21.79 -0.62 3.08
CA ILE A 7 -20.90 -1.45 2.28
C ILE A 7 -19.81 -1.88 3.26
N GLY A 8 -19.88 -3.14 3.69
CA GLY A 8 -18.89 -3.73 4.60
C GLY A 8 -17.49 -3.51 4.05
N GLN A 9 -16.57 -3.12 4.90
CA GLN A 9 -15.16 -2.94 4.56
C GLN A 9 -14.63 -4.27 3.99
N LYS A 10 -14.09 -4.21 2.76
CA LYS A 10 -13.48 -5.38 2.12
C LYS A 10 -12.24 -5.80 2.91
N SER A 11 -12.06 -7.11 3.13
CA SER A 11 -10.88 -7.66 3.78
C SER A 11 -10.38 -8.87 3.03
N ILE A 12 -9.06 -9.01 2.91
CA ILE A 12 -8.38 -10.18 2.37
C ILE A 12 -7.29 -10.66 3.30
N LYS A 13 -6.99 -11.98 3.20
CA LYS A 13 -5.93 -12.64 3.95
C LYS A 13 -4.91 -13.19 2.96
N ILE A 14 -3.63 -12.92 3.22
CA ILE A 14 -2.49 -13.47 2.48
C ILE A 14 -1.62 -14.24 3.47
N VAL A 15 -1.29 -15.47 3.14
CA VAL A 15 -0.42 -16.32 3.96
C VAL A 15 0.84 -16.63 3.17
N GLY A 16 1.98 -16.16 3.65
CA GLY A 16 3.28 -16.44 3.06
C GLY A 16 3.68 -17.91 3.23
N SER A 17 4.54 -18.38 2.35
CA SER A 17 5.04 -19.76 2.36
C SER A 17 5.84 -20.11 3.61
N ASN A 18 6.41 -19.10 4.29
CA ASN A 18 7.20 -19.24 5.51
C ASN A 18 6.41 -18.99 6.80
N TYR A 19 5.07 -18.88 6.74
CA TYR A 19 4.26 -18.67 7.94
C TYR A 19 4.28 -19.89 8.88
N LEU A 20 4.54 -19.63 10.16
CA LEU A 20 4.73 -20.68 11.17
C LEU A 20 3.42 -21.20 11.80
N GLY A 21 2.26 -20.72 11.33
CA GLY A 21 0.93 -21.11 11.83
C GLY A 21 0.41 -20.27 13.00
N GLU A 22 1.28 -19.49 13.63
CA GLU A 22 0.95 -18.56 14.70
C GLU A 22 1.77 -17.26 14.55
N TYR A 23 1.32 -16.18 15.18
CA TYR A 23 2.07 -14.92 15.22
C TYR A 23 2.09 -14.35 16.63
N ASN A 24 3.20 -13.71 16.98
CA ASN A 24 3.41 -13.07 18.28
C ASN A 24 3.59 -11.54 18.19
N SER A 25 3.61 -11.00 17.00
CA SER A 25 3.68 -9.56 16.76
C SER A 25 2.75 -9.14 15.62
N THR A 26 2.29 -7.89 15.67
CA THR A 26 1.51 -7.27 14.60
C THR A 26 2.12 -5.92 14.23
N ARG A 27 2.45 -5.75 12.96
CA ARG A 27 2.82 -4.47 12.38
C ARG A 27 1.62 -3.86 11.67
N LYS A 28 1.31 -2.61 12.00
CA LYS A 28 0.23 -1.85 11.34
C LYS A 28 0.81 -0.88 10.36
N SER A 29 0.22 -0.78 9.18
CA SER A 29 0.58 0.22 8.19
C SER A 29 -0.64 0.73 7.43
N CYS A 30 -0.54 1.95 6.92
CA CYS A 30 -1.58 2.60 6.14
C CYS A 30 -1.01 3.07 4.81
N ARG A 31 -1.78 2.87 3.74
CA ARG A 31 -1.39 3.20 2.38
C ARG A 31 -2.48 4.01 1.69
N ALA A 32 -2.10 4.83 0.74
CA ALA A 32 -3.06 5.65 -0.02
C ALA A 32 -3.15 5.19 -1.47
N ILE A 33 -4.37 4.92 -1.92
CA ILE A 33 -4.70 4.79 -3.33
C ILE A 33 -5.17 6.17 -3.81
N VAL A 34 -4.33 6.82 -4.59
CA VAL A 34 -4.59 8.14 -5.17
C VAL A 34 -4.69 7.98 -6.68
N ILE A 35 -5.86 8.27 -7.22
CA ILE A 35 -6.15 8.13 -8.65
C ILE A 35 -6.59 9.48 -9.19
N GLU A 36 -5.91 9.94 -10.24
CA GLU A 36 -6.31 11.10 -11.01
C GLU A 36 -6.47 10.71 -12.48
N LYS A 37 -7.68 10.90 -13.00
CA LYS A 37 -8.09 10.38 -14.31
C LYS A 37 -7.87 8.85 -14.32
N ASP A 38 -7.06 8.34 -15.24
CA ASP A 38 -6.75 6.91 -15.36
C ASP A 38 -5.35 6.55 -14.84
N ASN A 39 -4.72 7.46 -14.06
CA ASN A 39 -3.40 7.24 -13.49
C ASN A 39 -3.46 7.07 -11.97
N ILE A 40 -2.56 6.24 -11.46
CA ILE A 40 -2.34 6.02 -10.03
C ILE A 40 -0.98 6.53 -9.61
N LEU A 41 -0.92 7.15 -8.42
CA LEU A 41 0.33 7.54 -7.78
C LEU A 41 0.98 6.32 -7.11
N LEU A 42 2.24 6.06 -7.43
CA LEU A 42 3.06 5.02 -6.82
C LEU A 42 4.37 5.60 -6.28
N SER A 43 4.95 4.92 -5.31
CA SER A 43 6.35 5.08 -4.93
C SER A 43 7.20 4.09 -5.73
N TYR A 44 8.31 4.55 -6.27
CA TYR A 44 9.24 3.74 -7.06
C TYR A 44 10.65 3.86 -6.52
N GLU A 45 11.26 2.73 -6.23
CA GLU A 45 12.67 2.64 -5.85
C GLU A 45 13.52 2.36 -7.09
N THR A 46 14.27 3.36 -7.54
CA THR A 46 15.01 3.31 -8.80
C THR A 46 16.15 2.29 -8.80
N LYS A 47 16.79 2.06 -7.64
CA LYS A 47 17.95 1.15 -7.55
C LYS A 47 17.56 -0.31 -7.42
N THR A 48 16.37 -0.59 -6.91
CA THR A 48 15.85 -1.96 -6.73
C THR A 48 14.81 -2.34 -7.77
N ASP A 49 14.42 -1.38 -8.62
CA ASP A 49 13.32 -1.52 -9.58
C ASP A 49 12.04 -2.05 -8.90
N THR A 50 11.66 -1.41 -7.78
CA THR A 50 10.54 -1.85 -6.96
C THR A 50 9.44 -0.79 -6.93
N TRP A 51 8.24 -1.19 -7.29
CA TRP A 51 7.03 -0.37 -7.27
C TRP A 51 6.18 -0.71 -6.04
N MET A 52 5.50 0.29 -5.47
CA MET A 52 4.57 0.08 -4.37
C MET A 52 3.54 1.20 -4.29
N ILE A 53 2.37 0.88 -3.71
CA ILE A 53 1.40 1.91 -3.31
C ILE A 53 1.99 2.66 -2.12
N PRO A 54 2.07 4.02 -2.16
CA PRO A 54 2.73 4.79 -1.12
C PRO A 54 2.05 4.64 0.24
N GLY A 55 2.86 4.68 1.29
CA GLY A 55 2.46 4.53 2.68
C GLY A 55 3.45 3.73 3.50
N GLY A 56 3.26 3.69 4.79
CA GLY A 56 4.20 3.04 5.70
C GLY A 56 3.62 2.73 7.07
N GLY A 57 4.50 2.54 8.03
CA GLY A 57 4.17 2.11 9.38
C GLY A 57 3.39 3.15 10.19
N GLN A 58 2.34 2.70 10.85
CA GLN A 58 1.59 3.54 11.80
C GLN A 58 2.39 3.72 13.08
N GLU A 59 2.59 4.96 13.50
CA GLU A 59 3.29 5.31 14.72
C GLU A 59 2.38 5.17 15.96
N LYS A 60 3.00 5.07 17.14
CA LYS A 60 2.27 4.96 18.39
C LYS A 60 1.45 6.23 18.66
N GLY A 61 0.14 6.04 18.86
CA GLY A 61 -0.78 7.15 19.12
C GLY A 61 -1.29 7.88 17.87
N GLU A 62 -0.78 7.52 16.70
CA GLU A 62 -1.21 8.08 15.42
C GLU A 62 -2.52 7.42 14.96
N THR A 63 -3.42 8.20 14.39
CA THR A 63 -4.59 7.62 13.72
C THR A 63 -4.21 7.07 12.35
N GLU A 64 -5.03 6.16 11.81
CA GLU A 64 -4.80 5.61 10.46
C GLU A 64 -4.77 6.72 9.38
N LYS A 65 -5.66 7.71 9.50
CA LYS A 65 -5.71 8.84 8.56
C LYS A 65 -4.47 9.74 8.68
N ASP A 66 -4.02 10.01 9.89
CA ASP A 66 -2.80 10.80 10.11
C ASP A 66 -1.58 10.08 9.55
N CYS A 67 -1.50 8.76 9.74
CA CYS A 67 -0.47 7.92 9.11
C CYS A 67 -0.47 8.05 7.58
N VAL A 68 -1.63 7.95 6.94
CA VAL A 68 -1.75 8.14 5.49
C VAL A 68 -1.25 9.51 5.07
N ILE A 69 -1.66 10.58 5.77
CA ILE A 69 -1.27 11.96 5.44
C ILE A 69 0.23 12.14 5.59
N ARG A 70 0.82 11.68 6.70
CA ARG A 70 2.25 11.80 6.97
C ARG A 70 3.08 11.03 5.94
N GLU A 71 2.79 9.75 5.73
CA GLU A 71 3.55 8.89 4.82
C GLU A 71 3.50 9.40 3.37
N LEU A 72 2.33 9.85 2.90
CA LEU A 72 2.20 10.39 1.54
C LEU A 72 3.00 11.67 1.36
N ALA A 73 2.98 12.56 2.36
CA ALA A 73 3.78 13.77 2.35
C ALA A 73 5.29 13.43 2.30
N GLU A 74 5.75 12.54 3.19
CA GLU A 74 7.16 12.16 3.31
C GLU A 74 7.70 11.45 2.06
N GLU A 75 6.95 10.47 1.52
CA GLU A 75 7.41 9.69 0.37
C GLU A 75 7.20 10.39 -0.98
N THR A 76 6.13 11.16 -1.13
CA THR A 76 5.70 11.64 -2.45
C THR A 76 5.66 13.15 -2.62
N GLY A 77 5.73 13.91 -1.53
CA GLY A 77 5.55 15.36 -1.56
C GLY A 77 4.12 15.82 -1.87
N TYR A 78 3.13 14.92 -1.73
CA TYR A 78 1.73 15.30 -1.86
C TYR A 78 1.03 15.31 -0.51
N LEU A 79 0.29 16.40 -0.25
CA LEU A 79 -0.66 16.46 0.84
C LEU A 79 -1.98 15.86 0.37
N VAL A 80 -2.47 14.85 1.08
CA VAL A 80 -3.69 14.11 0.70
C VAL A 80 -4.76 14.18 1.78
N GLU A 81 -6.01 13.97 1.36
CA GLU A 81 -7.16 13.76 2.25
C GLU A 81 -7.63 12.31 2.11
N PRO A 82 -7.49 11.49 3.18
CA PRO A 82 -8.05 10.15 3.21
C PRO A 82 -9.59 10.18 3.30
N ILE A 83 -10.27 9.71 2.27
CA ILE A 83 -11.74 9.73 2.17
C ILE A 83 -12.34 8.55 2.93
N ARG A 84 -11.90 7.32 2.61
CA ARG A 84 -12.41 6.10 3.24
C ARG A 84 -11.39 4.96 3.16
N CYS A 85 -11.43 4.09 4.15
CA CYS A 85 -10.73 2.81 4.06
C CYS A 85 -11.46 1.91 3.05
N ALA A 86 -10.79 1.59 1.96
CA ALA A 86 -11.37 0.79 0.87
C ALA A 86 -11.13 -0.70 1.06
N LEU A 87 -10.02 -1.06 1.71
CA LEU A 87 -9.58 -2.44 1.87
C LEU A 87 -8.70 -2.60 3.10
N THR A 88 -8.84 -3.72 3.78
CA THR A 88 -7.90 -4.21 4.80
C THR A 88 -7.25 -5.49 4.30
N ILE A 89 -5.92 -5.56 4.37
CA ILE A 89 -5.16 -6.77 4.08
C ILE A 89 -4.49 -7.25 5.36
N ASN A 90 -4.64 -8.55 5.64
CA ASN A 90 -3.91 -9.24 6.69
C ASN A 90 -2.91 -10.18 6.02
N GLU A 91 -1.62 -9.92 6.22
CA GLU A 91 -0.55 -10.79 5.75
C GLU A 91 0.11 -11.50 6.92
N TYR A 92 0.58 -12.71 6.67
CA TYR A 92 1.23 -13.56 7.67
C TYR A 92 2.52 -14.13 7.07
N TYR A 93 3.65 -13.78 7.68
CA TYR A 93 4.98 -14.27 7.32
C TYR A 93 5.78 -14.61 8.57
N GLY A 94 6.49 -15.74 8.57
CA GLY A 94 7.21 -16.16 9.76
C GLY A 94 6.28 -16.25 10.97
N ASN A 95 6.57 -15.50 12.01
CA ASN A 95 5.75 -15.34 13.22
C ASN A 95 5.15 -13.93 13.37
N GLU A 96 5.03 -13.19 12.26
CA GLU A 96 4.49 -11.83 12.24
C GLU A 96 3.18 -11.75 11.46
N ARG A 97 2.30 -10.88 11.92
CA ARG A 97 1.13 -10.41 11.21
C ARG A 97 1.34 -8.98 10.76
N PHE A 98 1.02 -8.70 9.50
CA PHE A 98 0.97 -7.35 8.96
C PHE A 98 -0.48 -6.97 8.68
N LEU A 99 -0.94 -5.91 9.33
CA LEU A 99 -2.27 -5.36 9.14
C LEU A 99 -2.16 -4.07 8.34
N LEU A 100 -2.57 -4.13 7.08
CA LEU A 100 -2.48 -3.02 6.15
C LEU A 100 -3.86 -2.48 5.82
N LYS A 101 -3.99 -1.16 5.87
CA LYS A 101 -5.22 -0.47 5.49
C LYS A 101 -4.98 0.46 4.30
N TYR A 102 -5.77 0.28 3.27
CA TYR A 102 -5.70 1.05 2.03
C TYR A 102 -6.82 2.08 2.01
N TYR A 103 -6.43 3.34 1.98
CA TYR A 103 -7.35 4.47 1.94
C TYR A 103 -7.45 5.04 0.53
N LEU A 104 -8.66 5.13 -0.01
CA LEU A 104 -8.90 6.03 -1.14
C LEU A 104 -8.70 7.45 -0.67
N SER A 105 -7.84 8.18 -1.37
CA SER A 105 -7.42 9.51 -0.98
C SER A 105 -7.41 10.45 -2.18
N THR A 106 -7.58 11.75 -1.93
CA THR A 106 -7.50 12.81 -2.94
C THR A 106 -6.37 13.77 -2.60
N ILE A 107 -5.75 14.36 -3.63
CA ILE A 107 -4.71 15.38 -3.44
C ILE A 107 -5.36 16.68 -2.99
N LYS A 108 -4.77 17.32 -1.98
CA LYS A 108 -5.15 18.65 -1.47
C LYS A 108 -4.07 19.71 -1.68
N GLY A 109 -2.85 19.29 -1.91
CA GLY A 109 -1.74 20.23 -2.08
C GLY A 109 -0.39 19.54 -2.17
N LYS A 110 0.65 20.31 -1.90
CA LYS A 110 2.03 19.85 -1.86
C LYS A 110 2.57 19.89 -0.44
N ALA A 111 3.54 19.03 -0.18
CA ALA A 111 4.31 18.96 1.05
C ALA A 111 5.79 18.76 0.70
N GLU A 112 6.66 18.89 1.69
CA GLU A 112 8.07 18.58 1.51
C GLU A 112 8.28 17.06 1.64
N VAL A 113 9.09 16.52 0.74
CA VAL A 113 9.55 15.11 0.80
C VAL A 113 10.54 14.98 1.96
N ASN A 114 10.37 13.94 2.76
CA ASN A 114 11.24 13.63 3.90
C ASN A 114 11.49 12.13 3.98
N LEU A 115 12.29 11.62 3.05
CA LEU A 115 12.63 10.21 2.97
C LEU A 115 13.53 9.77 4.12
N THR A 116 13.33 8.55 4.59
CA THR A 116 14.27 7.85 5.46
C THR A 116 15.60 7.61 4.73
N GLU A 117 16.67 7.34 5.47
CA GLU A 117 17.99 7.05 4.86
C GLU A 117 17.94 5.83 3.92
N LYS A 118 17.16 4.80 4.26
CA LYS A 118 16.96 3.62 3.43
C LYS A 118 16.25 3.96 2.11
N GLU A 119 15.19 4.75 2.17
CA GLU A 119 14.45 5.20 0.98
C GLU A 119 15.30 6.06 0.06
N LYS A 120 16.11 6.97 0.63
CA LYS A 120 17.12 7.74 -0.12
C LYS A 120 18.15 6.84 -0.79
N GLN A 121 18.67 5.86 -0.05
CA GLN A 121 19.63 4.88 -0.58
C GLN A 121 19.03 4.06 -1.72
N ASN A 122 17.76 3.68 -1.65
CA ASN A 122 17.05 2.95 -2.68
C ASN A 122 16.62 3.84 -3.85
N GLY A 123 16.73 5.16 -3.73
CA GLY A 123 16.34 6.12 -4.76
C GLY A 123 14.83 6.20 -4.91
N MET A 124 14.09 6.27 -3.80
CA MET A 124 12.64 6.37 -3.82
C MET A 124 12.17 7.70 -4.41
N GLU A 125 11.22 7.62 -5.32
CA GLU A 125 10.57 8.79 -5.92
C GLU A 125 9.10 8.50 -6.26
N PRO A 126 8.22 9.53 -6.29
CA PRO A 126 6.84 9.37 -6.72
C PRO A 126 6.76 9.27 -8.24
N ARG A 127 5.89 8.40 -8.74
CA ARG A 127 5.58 8.26 -10.17
C ARG A 127 4.10 8.04 -10.39
N TRP A 128 3.60 8.65 -11.45
CA TRP A 128 2.25 8.40 -11.96
C TRP A 128 2.30 7.40 -13.09
N LEU A 129 1.49 6.34 -12.99
CA LEU A 129 1.33 5.34 -14.03
C LEU A 129 -0.14 5.18 -14.42
N PRO A 130 -0.43 4.83 -15.68
CA PRO A 130 -1.75 4.30 -16.03
C PRO A 130 -2.10 3.11 -15.12
N ILE A 131 -3.32 3.09 -14.60
CA ILE A 131 -3.78 2.03 -13.66
C ILE A 131 -3.55 0.64 -14.26
N LYS A 132 -3.81 0.46 -15.57
CA LYS A 132 -3.59 -0.81 -16.27
C LYS A 132 -2.12 -1.27 -16.22
N ASP A 133 -1.18 -0.32 -16.31
CA ASP A 133 0.25 -0.63 -16.29
C ASP A 133 0.69 -1.00 -14.87
N ALA A 134 0.18 -0.31 -13.84
CA ALA A 134 0.40 -0.67 -12.44
C ALA A 134 -0.12 -2.09 -12.13
N ILE A 135 -1.33 -2.42 -12.57
CA ILE A 135 -1.90 -3.77 -12.41
C ILE A 135 -1.03 -4.81 -13.13
N SER A 136 -0.56 -4.51 -14.35
CA SER A 136 0.32 -5.39 -15.11
C SER A 136 1.62 -5.68 -14.37
N ILE A 137 2.28 -4.64 -13.85
CA ILE A 137 3.52 -4.78 -13.06
C ILE A 137 3.28 -5.68 -11.84
N PHE A 138 2.26 -5.42 -11.05
CA PHE A 138 1.99 -6.21 -9.83
C PHE A 138 1.47 -7.62 -10.13
N SER A 139 0.85 -7.86 -11.29
CA SER A 139 0.40 -9.21 -11.69
C SER A 139 1.55 -10.18 -11.89
N GLU A 140 2.77 -9.68 -12.10
CA GLU A 140 3.97 -10.51 -12.29
C GLU A 140 4.57 -11.06 -10.99
N HIS A 141 3.87 -10.95 -9.86
CA HIS A 141 4.39 -11.36 -8.54
C HIS A 141 4.98 -12.79 -8.51
N GLN A 142 4.43 -13.73 -9.27
CA GLN A 142 4.89 -15.12 -9.27
C GLN A 142 6.29 -15.30 -9.84
N LYS A 143 6.77 -14.41 -10.71
CA LYS A 143 8.14 -14.52 -11.22
C LYS A 143 9.22 -14.40 -10.15
N TYR A 144 8.86 -13.86 -8.97
CA TYR A 144 9.78 -13.70 -7.83
C TYR A 144 9.69 -14.83 -6.81
N ALA A 145 8.83 -15.84 -7.00
CA ALA A 145 8.51 -16.86 -6.01
C ALA A 145 9.72 -17.64 -5.50
N GLU A 146 10.72 -17.87 -6.35
CA GLU A 146 11.92 -18.65 -6.01
C GLU A 146 13.16 -17.76 -5.71
N THR A 147 13.09 -16.48 -6.04
CA THR A 147 14.26 -15.59 -5.98
C THR A 147 14.14 -14.46 -4.97
N ASP A 148 12.93 -13.95 -4.75
CA ASP A 148 12.69 -12.79 -3.86
C ASP A 148 11.27 -12.85 -3.28
N GLU A 149 11.11 -13.59 -2.17
CA GLU A 149 9.81 -13.76 -1.51
C GLU A 149 9.23 -12.44 -0.97
N MET A 150 10.08 -11.49 -0.58
CA MET A 150 9.61 -10.18 -0.12
C MET A 150 8.95 -9.40 -1.26
N ARG A 151 9.57 -9.39 -2.44
CA ARG A 151 8.99 -8.75 -3.63
C ARG A 151 7.75 -9.48 -4.10
N ARG A 152 7.77 -10.81 -4.11
CA ARG A 152 6.59 -11.60 -4.43
C ARG A 152 5.41 -11.23 -3.54
N GLY A 153 5.62 -11.20 -2.24
CA GLY A 153 4.60 -10.82 -1.26
C GLY A 153 4.10 -9.38 -1.45
N LEU A 154 5.01 -8.44 -1.63
CA LEU A 154 4.70 -7.04 -1.91
C LEU A 154 3.83 -6.91 -3.15
N TYR A 155 4.23 -7.49 -4.28
CA TYR A 155 3.50 -7.36 -5.54
C TYR A 155 2.15 -8.10 -5.51
N LEU A 156 2.08 -9.28 -4.89
CA LEU A 156 0.79 -9.96 -4.67
C LEU A 156 -0.18 -9.11 -3.86
N ARG A 157 0.31 -8.46 -2.83
CA ARG A 157 -0.49 -7.54 -1.99
C ARG A 157 -1.00 -6.36 -2.79
N GLU A 158 -0.13 -5.67 -3.52
CA GLU A 158 -0.51 -4.49 -4.31
C GLU A 158 -1.43 -4.87 -5.48
N TYR A 159 -1.19 -6.00 -6.14
CA TYR A 159 -2.10 -6.56 -7.14
C TYR A 159 -3.49 -6.81 -6.56
N SER A 160 -3.54 -7.46 -5.40
CA SER A 160 -4.80 -7.76 -4.70
C SER A 160 -5.53 -6.48 -4.29
N ALA A 161 -4.79 -5.47 -3.81
CA ALA A 161 -5.37 -4.19 -3.44
C ALA A 161 -6.00 -3.48 -4.64
N LEU A 162 -5.27 -3.32 -5.74
CA LEU A 162 -5.76 -2.62 -6.91
C LEU A 162 -6.94 -3.33 -7.57
N THR A 163 -6.83 -4.63 -7.81
CA THR A 163 -7.91 -5.40 -8.45
C THR A 163 -9.18 -5.40 -7.60
N LYS A 164 -9.05 -5.48 -6.27
CA LYS A 164 -10.21 -5.49 -5.37
C LYS A 164 -10.89 -4.12 -5.22
N VAL A 165 -10.12 -3.04 -5.31
CA VAL A 165 -10.64 -1.67 -5.14
C VAL A 165 -11.19 -1.11 -6.46
N ILE A 166 -10.54 -1.41 -7.58
CA ILE A 166 -10.89 -0.87 -8.90
C ILE A 166 -11.97 -1.71 -9.61
N SER A 167 -12.02 -3.03 -9.36
CA SER A 167 -13.09 -3.89 -9.90
C SER A 167 -14.44 -3.51 -9.28
N LYS A 168 -15.23 -2.77 -10.02
CA LYS A 168 -16.66 -2.52 -9.75
C LYS A 168 -17.51 -3.25 -10.75
#